data_7b4fedc54951a3575c2343dd086af8ff
#
_entry.id   7b4fedc54951a3575c2343dd086af8ff
#
_cell.length_a   1.000
_cell.length_b   1.000
_cell.length_c   1.000
_cell.angle_alpha   90.00
_cell.angle_beta   90.00
_cell.angle_gamma   90.00
#
_symmetry.space_group_name_H-M   'P 1'
#
loop_
_entity.id
_entity.type
_entity.pdbx_description
1 polymer ?
#
loop_
_entity_poly.entity_id
_entity_poly.type
_entity_poly.pdbx_seq_one_letter_code
_entity_poly.pdbx_strand_id
1 'polypeptide(L)'
;MSPSIYSLFVLGAVLTCVLTPLIRHLALKKGFVDCPQRARKVHQQATPRLGGAAILVSFLVISAFAGIFVSQFREMIVGTNPFVGVILFGSIGIFVIGFLDDLARLSPKIKLLGEFIIAALVVWGANLSFTEIQFLGFGSISFPEWLGFALSCLWIVGLANAINLIDGLDGLASGITLAGLLAVSVVGYLSGITSVTWVSTLLIGCLLGFLVFNSRPASIFLGDCGSLTLGYLAGCLTLLASFREAGALDGIFPVLAFAIPILDCIFAIFRRTMRGRSPFSPDMEHFHHRLMAKGLTHGKAVLAMWAMAFSCSLVSIAAAFGKGDQLFAVFVFFGMGGFVLLRYLGYFRFEFIGEGLTTLINDRKSSKSMEQAIKDTESMAAELVSLDEVQACIEKAAEGMQFHEAEVSFYETNGRLGSGLNGDNPSIGRVVSWIDPQQNGYFARDKEFVAEFQISGRNYSYGKIRYVFMDGRSSLSVQDEVLLERVHDAFALLSGRLRKAEYQV
;
A
#
# COMPACT_ATOMS: atom_id res chain seq x y z
N MET A 1 5.20 -0.48 -36.26
CA MET A 1 4.05 -1.01 -35.50
C MET A 1 2.95 -1.40 -36.47
N SER A 2 2.36 -2.60 -36.35
CA SER A 2 1.22 -2.98 -37.18
C SER A 2 -0.03 -2.20 -36.77
N PRO A 3 -0.97 -1.90 -37.71
CA PRO A 3 -2.22 -1.21 -37.38
C PRO A 3 -2.99 -1.85 -36.22
N SER A 4 -2.86 -3.17 -36.05
CA SER A 4 -3.49 -3.94 -34.96
C SER A 4 -3.03 -3.55 -33.55
N ILE A 5 -1.78 -3.08 -33.37
CA ILE A 5 -1.28 -2.63 -32.05
C ILE A 5 -1.93 -1.31 -31.64
N TYR A 6 -2.04 -0.37 -32.56
CA TYR A 6 -2.75 0.91 -32.28
C TYR A 6 -4.23 0.69 -31.98
N SER A 7 -4.87 -0.26 -32.69
CA SER A 7 -6.28 -0.57 -32.42
C SER A 7 -6.49 -1.18 -31.05
N LEU A 8 -5.61 -2.07 -30.58
CA LEU A 8 -5.69 -2.63 -29.22
C LEU A 8 -5.53 -1.56 -28.14
N PHE A 9 -4.59 -0.63 -28.32
CA PHE A 9 -4.42 0.52 -27.44
C PHE A 9 -5.68 1.37 -27.34
N VAL A 10 -6.23 1.79 -28.49
CA VAL A 10 -7.42 2.65 -28.55
C VAL A 10 -8.65 1.94 -27.98
N LEU A 11 -8.86 0.67 -28.35
CA LEU A 11 -9.99 -0.13 -27.87
C LEU A 11 -9.91 -0.32 -26.34
N GLY A 12 -8.71 -0.61 -25.81
CA GLY A 12 -8.47 -0.71 -24.36
C GLY A 12 -8.81 0.60 -23.65
N ALA A 13 -8.34 1.72 -24.16
CA ALA A 13 -8.61 3.04 -23.58
C ALA A 13 -10.09 3.40 -23.59
N VAL A 14 -10.75 3.24 -24.75
CA VAL A 14 -12.16 3.56 -24.92
C VAL A 14 -13.05 2.66 -24.06
N LEU A 15 -12.82 1.34 -24.10
CA LEU A 15 -13.64 0.40 -23.33
C LEU A 15 -13.50 0.66 -21.82
N THR A 16 -12.28 0.87 -21.32
CA THR A 16 -12.08 1.19 -19.91
C THR A 16 -12.71 2.53 -19.53
N CYS A 17 -12.61 3.54 -20.39
CA CYS A 17 -13.25 4.83 -20.18
C CYS A 17 -14.78 4.70 -20.08
N VAL A 18 -15.39 3.82 -20.85
CA VAL A 18 -16.84 3.54 -20.82
C VAL A 18 -17.24 2.69 -19.62
N LEU A 19 -16.46 1.66 -19.29
CA LEU A 19 -16.78 0.75 -18.17
C LEU A 19 -16.56 1.39 -16.80
N THR A 20 -15.61 2.29 -16.65
CA THR A 20 -15.30 2.90 -15.35
C THR A 20 -16.51 3.60 -14.72
N PRO A 21 -17.28 4.47 -15.40
CA PRO A 21 -18.50 5.07 -14.85
C PRO A 21 -19.57 4.04 -14.47
N LEU A 22 -19.72 2.97 -15.24
CA LEU A 22 -20.67 1.89 -14.95
C LEU A 22 -20.30 1.15 -13.67
N ILE A 23 -19.03 0.76 -13.55
CA ILE A 23 -18.51 0.08 -12.35
C ILE A 23 -18.57 1.01 -11.14
N ARG A 24 -18.24 2.30 -11.30
CA ARG A 24 -18.42 3.31 -10.26
C ARG A 24 -19.86 3.37 -9.77
N HIS A 25 -20.83 3.41 -10.67
CA HIS A 25 -22.26 3.43 -10.30
C HIS A 25 -22.66 2.15 -9.54
N LEU A 26 -22.25 0.98 -10.03
CA LEU A 26 -22.50 -0.31 -9.36
C LEU A 26 -21.86 -0.37 -7.97
N ALA A 27 -20.64 0.09 -7.83
CA ALA A 27 -19.92 0.13 -6.55
C ALA A 27 -20.61 1.04 -5.53
N LEU A 28 -21.06 2.22 -5.95
CA LEU A 28 -21.86 3.13 -5.10
C LEU A 28 -23.17 2.47 -4.66
N LYS A 29 -23.90 1.85 -5.60
CA LYS A 29 -25.17 1.17 -5.30
C LYS A 29 -25.02 -0.02 -4.35
N LYS A 30 -23.90 -0.73 -4.41
CA LYS A 30 -23.60 -1.90 -3.57
C LYS A 30 -22.87 -1.55 -2.27
N GLY A 31 -22.50 -0.28 -2.06
CA GLY A 31 -21.81 0.16 -0.86
C GLY A 31 -20.31 -0.21 -0.84
N PHE A 32 -19.69 -0.54 -1.98
CA PHE A 32 -18.24 -0.77 -2.11
C PHE A 32 -17.50 0.56 -2.13
N VAL A 33 -17.53 1.28 -1.02
CA VAL A 33 -17.00 2.63 -0.90
C VAL A 33 -16.01 2.74 0.26
N ASP A 34 -15.02 3.58 0.08
CA ASP A 34 -14.18 4.05 1.16
C ASP A 34 -14.85 5.24 1.85
N CYS A 35 -15.28 5.04 3.10
CA CYS A 35 -15.92 6.10 3.88
C CYS A 35 -14.87 6.87 4.70
N PRO A 36 -14.89 8.21 4.70
CA PRO A 36 -13.92 9.05 5.41
C PRO A 36 -14.10 9.07 6.94
N GLN A 37 -14.63 8.02 7.54
CA GLN A 37 -14.96 7.95 8.98
C GLN A 37 -13.77 7.91 9.95
N ARG A 38 -12.53 8.00 9.48
CA ARG A 38 -11.33 8.06 10.33
C ARG A 38 -10.51 9.32 10.00
N ALA A 39 -9.99 9.98 11.03
CA ALA A 39 -9.20 11.22 10.96
C ALA A 39 -7.99 11.22 10.00
N ARG A 40 -7.67 10.07 9.42
CA ARG A 40 -6.52 9.84 8.52
C ARG A 40 -6.82 9.99 7.03
N LYS A 41 -8.08 10.24 6.61
CA LYS A 41 -8.41 10.20 5.19
C LYS A 41 -8.44 11.57 4.56
N VAL A 42 -7.68 11.70 3.47
CA VAL A 42 -7.51 12.92 2.64
C VAL A 42 -8.80 13.31 1.90
N HIS A 43 -9.78 12.39 1.82
CA HIS A 43 -11.01 12.57 1.04
C HIS A 43 -12.23 12.82 1.94
N GLN A 44 -13.02 13.86 1.58
CA GLN A 44 -14.25 14.25 2.28
C GLN A 44 -15.52 13.55 1.78
N GLN A 45 -15.43 12.78 0.69
CA GLN A 45 -16.57 12.09 0.07
C GLN A 45 -16.31 10.58 -0.01
N ALA A 46 -17.38 9.78 0.10
CA ALA A 46 -17.31 8.33 -0.09
C ALA A 46 -16.92 8.00 -1.54
N THR A 47 -15.74 7.42 -1.73
CA THR A 47 -15.19 7.10 -3.06
C THR A 47 -15.17 5.58 -3.28
N PRO A 48 -15.70 5.06 -4.39
CA PRO A 48 -15.68 3.62 -4.70
C PRO A 48 -14.27 3.06 -4.89
N ARG A 49 -14.05 1.78 -4.47
CA ARG A 49 -12.76 1.07 -4.54
C ARG A 49 -12.80 -0.13 -5.48
N LEU A 50 -13.36 0.01 -6.65
CA LEU A 50 -13.52 -1.10 -7.62
C LEU A 50 -12.94 -0.76 -9.01
N GLY A 51 -12.01 0.19 -9.07
CA GLY A 51 -11.42 0.64 -10.33
C GLY A 51 -10.68 -0.47 -11.08
N GLY A 52 -10.02 -1.37 -10.34
CA GLY A 52 -9.35 -2.54 -10.91
C GLY A 52 -10.27 -3.43 -11.76
N ALA A 53 -11.56 -3.51 -11.42
CA ALA A 53 -12.53 -4.26 -12.22
C ALA A 53 -12.72 -3.66 -13.62
N ALA A 54 -12.71 -2.33 -13.75
CA ALA A 54 -12.83 -1.68 -15.07
C ALA A 54 -11.62 -2.01 -15.96
N ILE A 55 -10.42 -1.96 -15.38
CA ILE A 55 -9.17 -2.27 -16.08
C ILE A 55 -9.16 -3.73 -16.50
N LEU A 56 -9.38 -4.67 -15.56
CA LEU A 56 -9.28 -6.10 -15.84
C LEU A 56 -10.33 -6.56 -16.84
N VAL A 57 -11.60 -6.15 -16.67
CA VAL A 57 -12.67 -6.54 -17.60
C VAL A 57 -12.37 -6.02 -19.01
N SER A 58 -11.96 -4.76 -19.15
CA SER A 58 -11.57 -4.20 -20.46
C SER A 58 -10.40 -4.97 -21.06
N PHE A 59 -9.38 -5.24 -20.26
CA PHE A 59 -8.19 -5.97 -20.69
C PHE A 59 -8.53 -7.38 -21.18
N LEU A 60 -9.34 -8.14 -20.43
CA LEU A 60 -9.76 -9.50 -20.81
C LEU A 60 -10.68 -9.51 -22.03
N VAL A 61 -11.65 -8.59 -22.11
CA VAL A 61 -12.57 -8.49 -23.25
C VAL A 61 -11.83 -8.17 -24.54
N ILE A 62 -10.90 -7.20 -24.52
CA ILE A 62 -10.12 -6.87 -25.71
C ILE A 62 -9.12 -7.96 -26.05
N SER A 63 -8.53 -8.64 -25.05
CA SER A 63 -7.65 -9.81 -25.28
C SER A 63 -8.43 -10.96 -25.94
N ALA A 64 -9.65 -11.26 -25.48
CA ALA A 64 -10.50 -12.26 -26.09
C ALA A 64 -10.89 -11.87 -27.52
N PHE A 65 -11.29 -10.62 -27.74
CA PHE A 65 -11.58 -10.08 -29.08
C PHE A 65 -10.36 -10.22 -30.01
N ALA A 66 -9.17 -9.81 -29.54
CA ALA A 66 -7.94 -9.97 -30.31
C ALA A 66 -7.63 -11.45 -30.62
N GLY A 67 -7.87 -12.37 -29.67
CA GLY A 67 -7.72 -13.81 -29.88
C GLY A 67 -8.68 -14.38 -30.94
N ILE A 68 -9.86 -13.79 -31.15
CA ILE A 68 -10.81 -14.20 -32.18
C ILE A 68 -10.36 -13.69 -33.56
N PHE A 69 -9.99 -12.44 -33.68
CA PHE A 69 -9.79 -11.76 -34.97
C PHE A 69 -8.33 -11.65 -35.42
N VAL A 70 -7.34 -11.86 -34.52
CA VAL A 70 -5.91 -11.75 -34.81
C VAL A 70 -5.24 -13.10 -34.60
N SER A 71 -4.88 -13.79 -35.66
CA SER A 71 -4.31 -15.16 -35.58
C SER A 71 -3.05 -15.24 -34.73
N GLN A 72 -2.15 -14.25 -34.82
CA GLN A 72 -0.94 -14.17 -33.98
C GLN A 72 -1.27 -14.05 -32.50
N PHE A 73 -2.27 -13.26 -32.13
CA PHE A 73 -2.69 -13.11 -30.73
C PHE A 73 -3.39 -14.38 -30.22
N ARG A 74 -4.15 -15.06 -31.09
CA ARG A 74 -4.75 -16.36 -30.76
C ARG A 74 -3.69 -17.40 -30.43
N GLU A 75 -2.62 -17.47 -31.20
CA GLU A 75 -1.52 -18.40 -30.96
C GLU A 75 -0.86 -18.18 -29.60
N MET A 76 -0.73 -16.92 -29.17
CA MET A 76 -0.19 -16.57 -27.84
C MET A 76 -1.13 -16.95 -26.68
N ILE A 77 -2.45 -17.05 -26.93
CA ILE A 77 -3.43 -17.38 -25.86
C ILE A 77 -3.69 -18.88 -25.78
N VAL A 78 -3.88 -19.57 -26.90
CA VAL A 78 -4.35 -20.96 -26.96
C VAL A 78 -3.51 -21.85 -27.87
N GLY A 79 -2.39 -21.39 -28.40
CA GLY A 79 -1.50 -22.11 -29.26
C GLY A 79 -0.64 -23.15 -28.54
N THR A 80 0.43 -23.58 -29.17
CA THR A 80 1.36 -24.58 -28.64
C THR A 80 2.11 -24.13 -27.41
N ASN A 81 2.28 -22.82 -27.22
CA ASN A 81 2.88 -22.22 -26.04
C ASN A 81 2.01 -21.05 -25.52
N PRO A 82 0.92 -21.33 -24.78
CA PRO A 82 -0.11 -20.36 -24.43
C PRO A 82 0.25 -19.47 -23.23
N PHE A 83 1.50 -18.98 -23.13
CA PHE A 83 1.97 -18.22 -21.97
C PHE A 83 1.14 -16.95 -21.71
N VAL A 84 0.64 -16.26 -22.75
CA VAL A 84 -0.27 -15.12 -22.57
C VAL A 84 -1.59 -15.58 -21.95
N GLY A 85 -2.14 -16.70 -22.40
CA GLY A 85 -3.37 -17.28 -21.82
C GLY A 85 -3.19 -17.62 -20.33
N VAL A 86 -2.05 -18.20 -19.95
CA VAL A 86 -1.73 -18.50 -18.56
C VAL A 86 -1.64 -17.24 -17.71
N ILE A 87 -1.00 -16.18 -18.23
CA ILE A 87 -0.90 -14.88 -17.54
C ILE A 87 -2.28 -14.22 -17.39
N LEU A 88 -3.12 -14.27 -18.43
CA LEU A 88 -4.49 -13.76 -18.36
C LEU A 88 -5.32 -14.51 -17.31
N PHE A 89 -5.20 -15.83 -17.25
CA PHE A 89 -5.87 -16.63 -16.22
C PHE A 89 -5.38 -16.30 -14.82
N GLY A 90 -4.07 -16.19 -14.63
CA GLY A 90 -3.47 -15.77 -13.35
C GLY A 90 -3.93 -14.38 -12.89
N SER A 91 -4.17 -13.44 -13.85
CA SER A 91 -4.67 -12.09 -13.53
C SER A 91 -6.06 -12.12 -12.90
N ILE A 92 -6.93 -13.06 -13.32
CA ILE A 92 -8.24 -13.28 -12.70
C ILE A 92 -8.07 -13.75 -11.25
N GLY A 93 -7.16 -14.70 -11.01
CA GLY A 93 -6.91 -15.21 -9.68
C GLY A 93 -6.38 -14.14 -8.71
N ILE A 94 -5.41 -13.32 -9.14
CA ILE A 94 -4.89 -12.20 -8.34
C ILE A 94 -5.98 -11.15 -8.10
N PHE A 95 -6.79 -10.84 -9.12
CA PHE A 95 -7.92 -9.93 -8.97
C PHE A 95 -8.92 -10.42 -7.90
N VAL A 96 -9.23 -11.72 -7.89
CA VAL A 96 -10.14 -12.31 -6.89
C VAL A 96 -9.55 -12.16 -5.48
N ILE A 97 -8.25 -12.39 -5.30
CA ILE A 97 -7.58 -12.19 -4.00
C ILE A 97 -7.70 -10.73 -3.57
N GLY A 98 -7.37 -9.77 -4.44
CA GLY A 98 -7.47 -8.34 -4.12
C GLY A 98 -8.91 -7.90 -3.88
N PHE A 99 -9.87 -8.43 -4.62
CA PHE A 99 -11.28 -8.15 -4.42
C PHE A 99 -11.82 -8.68 -3.07
N LEU A 100 -11.38 -9.88 -2.68
CA LEU A 100 -11.71 -10.42 -1.36
C LEU A 100 -11.06 -9.60 -0.24
N ASP A 101 -9.86 -9.06 -0.47
CA ASP A 101 -9.19 -8.16 0.49
C ASP A 101 -9.93 -6.83 0.62
N ASP A 102 -10.36 -6.22 -0.49
CA ASP A 102 -11.20 -5.01 -0.49
C ASP A 102 -12.53 -5.21 0.26
N LEU A 103 -13.10 -6.43 0.22
CA LEU A 103 -14.36 -6.78 0.88
C LEU A 103 -14.22 -7.14 2.36
N ALA A 104 -13.29 -8.05 2.65
CA ALA A 104 -13.23 -8.77 3.93
C ALA A 104 -11.97 -8.46 4.76
N ARG A 105 -11.01 -7.69 4.22
CA ARG A 105 -9.71 -7.42 4.83
C ARG A 105 -9.00 -8.73 5.22
N LEU A 106 -8.45 -9.40 4.24
CA LEU A 106 -7.73 -10.65 4.44
C LEU A 106 -6.53 -10.44 5.36
N SER A 107 -6.16 -11.49 6.11
CA SER A 107 -4.90 -11.43 6.82
C SER A 107 -3.72 -11.40 5.82
N PRO A 108 -2.64 -10.65 6.10
CA PRO A 108 -1.50 -10.55 5.19
C PRO A 108 -0.90 -11.90 4.80
N LYS A 109 -0.93 -12.88 5.70
CA LYS A 109 -0.43 -14.24 5.46
C LYS A 109 -1.27 -14.99 4.43
N ILE A 110 -2.60 -14.91 4.52
CA ILE A 110 -3.52 -15.57 3.58
C ILE A 110 -3.42 -14.92 2.21
N LYS A 111 -3.37 -13.58 2.15
CA LYS A 111 -3.20 -12.80 0.92
C LYS A 111 -1.91 -13.23 0.19
N LEU A 112 -0.76 -13.18 0.87
CA LEU A 112 0.52 -13.58 0.30
C LEU A 112 0.56 -15.04 -0.13
N LEU A 113 0.00 -15.96 0.66
CA LEU A 113 -0.05 -17.38 0.30
C LEU A 113 -0.81 -17.56 -1.02
N GLY A 114 -1.97 -16.92 -1.17
CA GLY A 114 -2.75 -16.97 -2.41
C GLY A 114 -1.99 -16.39 -3.61
N GLU A 115 -1.32 -15.26 -3.43
CA GLU A 115 -0.48 -14.63 -4.46
C GLU A 115 0.67 -15.54 -4.89
N PHE A 116 1.37 -16.18 -3.93
CA PHE A 116 2.44 -17.13 -4.24
C PHE A 116 1.93 -18.39 -4.96
N ILE A 117 0.78 -18.93 -4.60
CA ILE A 117 0.18 -20.08 -5.29
C ILE A 117 -0.10 -19.72 -6.76
N ILE A 118 -0.71 -18.55 -7.02
CA ILE A 118 -1.01 -18.11 -8.38
C ILE A 118 0.28 -17.83 -9.15
N ALA A 119 1.25 -17.14 -8.54
CA ALA A 119 2.54 -16.88 -9.16
C ALA A 119 3.25 -18.20 -9.53
N ALA A 120 3.24 -19.22 -8.65
CA ALA A 120 3.84 -20.51 -8.93
C ALA A 120 3.16 -21.22 -10.11
N LEU A 121 1.84 -21.23 -10.16
CA LEU A 121 1.09 -21.80 -11.29
C LEU A 121 1.41 -21.09 -12.60
N VAL A 122 1.56 -19.77 -12.58
CA VAL A 122 1.87 -18.96 -13.76
C VAL A 122 3.33 -19.12 -14.18
N VAL A 123 4.27 -19.08 -13.26
CA VAL A 123 5.70 -19.31 -13.56
C VAL A 123 5.90 -20.68 -14.17
N TRP A 124 5.24 -21.71 -13.62
CA TRP A 124 5.28 -23.07 -14.18
C TRP A 124 4.59 -23.14 -15.55
N GLY A 125 3.35 -22.67 -15.67
CA GLY A 125 2.53 -22.82 -16.88
C GLY A 125 2.98 -21.94 -18.05
N ALA A 126 3.58 -20.77 -17.77
CA ALA A 126 4.12 -19.87 -18.78
C ALA A 126 5.65 -20.02 -18.98
N ASN A 127 6.29 -20.97 -18.30
CA ASN A 127 7.73 -21.21 -18.32
C ASN A 127 8.56 -19.94 -18.07
N LEU A 128 8.20 -19.19 -16.99
CA LEU A 128 8.84 -17.93 -16.61
C LEU A 128 10.01 -18.10 -15.62
N SER A 129 10.51 -19.33 -15.45
CA SER A 129 11.68 -19.62 -14.63
C SER A 129 12.97 -19.30 -15.40
N PHE A 130 13.93 -18.68 -14.73
CA PHE A 130 15.24 -18.38 -15.28
C PHE A 130 16.34 -19.06 -14.45
N THR A 131 17.46 -19.40 -15.11
CA THR A 131 18.60 -20.10 -14.47
C THR A 131 19.85 -19.24 -14.39
N GLU A 132 19.82 -18.06 -14.98
CA GLU A 132 20.93 -17.14 -15.02
C GLU A 132 20.44 -15.70 -15.00
N ILE A 133 21.10 -14.84 -14.24
CA ILE A 133 20.92 -13.38 -14.30
C ILE A 133 22.18 -12.77 -14.87
N GLN A 134 22.02 -12.03 -15.95
CA GLN A 134 23.11 -11.25 -16.57
C GLN A 134 23.08 -9.82 -16.04
N PHE A 135 24.23 -9.36 -15.61
CA PHE A 135 24.47 -7.96 -15.23
C PHE A 135 25.37 -7.33 -16.28
N LEU A 136 24.85 -6.39 -17.02
CA LEU A 136 25.54 -5.70 -18.09
C LEU A 136 26.95 -5.24 -17.67
N GLY A 137 27.97 -5.83 -18.30
CA GLY A 137 29.39 -5.50 -18.05
C GLY A 137 30.02 -6.12 -16.79
N PHE A 138 29.23 -6.75 -15.92
CA PHE A 138 29.69 -7.34 -14.66
C PHE A 138 29.64 -8.89 -14.64
N GLY A 139 29.25 -9.50 -15.76
CA GLY A 139 29.14 -10.95 -15.88
C GLY A 139 27.74 -11.48 -15.57
N SER A 140 27.64 -12.79 -15.33
CA SER A 140 26.41 -13.49 -15.04
C SER A 140 26.53 -14.34 -13.78
N ILE A 141 25.40 -14.56 -13.12
CA ILE A 141 25.25 -15.45 -11.98
C ILE A 141 24.27 -16.55 -12.36
N SER A 142 24.75 -17.80 -12.38
CA SER A 142 23.93 -18.99 -12.64
C SER A 142 23.52 -19.65 -11.33
N PHE A 143 22.32 -20.24 -11.31
CA PHE A 143 21.78 -20.95 -10.16
C PHE A 143 20.85 -22.09 -10.58
N PRO A 144 20.53 -23.02 -9.68
CA PRO A 144 19.67 -24.17 -9.98
C PRO A 144 18.23 -23.74 -10.32
N GLU A 145 17.55 -24.51 -11.14
CA GLU A 145 16.18 -24.22 -11.64
C GLU A 145 15.18 -23.91 -10.53
N TRP A 146 15.22 -24.64 -9.40
CA TRP A 146 14.31 -24.40 -8.29
C TRP A 146 14.48 -23.00 -7.68
N LEU A 147 15.72 -22.50 -7.65
CA LEU A 147 15.98 -21.14 -7.14
C LEU A 147 15.49 -20.09 -8.14
N GLY A 148 15.71 -20.30 -9.44
CA GLY A 148 15.16 -19.42 -10.47
C GLY A 148 13.65 -19.38 -10.47
N PHE A 149 13.00 -20.52 -10.28
CA PHE A 149 11.55 -20.61 -10.08
C PHE A 149 11.10 -19.80 -8.87
N ALA A 150 11.73 -19.98 -7.73
CA ALA A 150 11.41 -19.26 -6.50
C ALA A 150 11.61 -17.74 -6.65
N LEU A 151 12.70 -17.31 -7.31
CA LEU A 151 13.00 -15.90 -7.58
C LEU A 151 11.98 -15.28 -8.56
N SER A 152 11.53 -16.03 -9.57
CA SER A 152 10.47 -15.58 -10.48
C SER A 152 9.15 -15.37 -9.73
N CYS A 153 8.77 -16.30 -8.86
CA CYS A 153 7.59 -16.14 -8.01
C CYS A 153 7.73 -14.93 -7.07
N LEU A 154 8.89 -14.79 -6.43
CA LEU A 154 9.17 -13.66 -5.54
C LEU A 154 9.13 -12.32 -6.28
N TRP A 155 9.61 -12.26 -7.51
CA TRP A 155 9.54 -11.07 -8.35
C TRP A 155 8.10 -10.66 -8.63
N ILE A 156 7.26 -11.60 -9.10
CA ILE A 156 5.86 -11.33 -9.43
C ILE A 156 5.08 -10.88 -8.19
N VAL A 157 5.19 -11.61 -7.07
CA VAL A 157 4.52 -11.27 -5.81
C VAL A 157 5.07 -9.98 -5.22
N GLY A 158 6.39 -9.81 -5.26
CA GLY A 158 7.06 -8.61 -4.76
C GLY A 158 6.59 -7.34 -5.50
N LEU A 159 6.49 -7.41 -6.84
CA LEU A 159 6.04 -6.27 -7.63
C LEU A 159 4.53 -6.02 -7.46
N ALA A 160 3.70 -7.07 -7.32
CA ALA A 160 2.28 -6.94 -7.00
C ALA A 160 2.09 -6.16 -5.69
N ASN A 161 2.80 -6.55 -4.64
CA ASN A 161 2.73 -5.88 -3.34
C ASN A 161 3.38 -4.48 -3.35
N ALA A 162 4.46 -4.26 -4.11
CA ALA A 162 5.08 -2.94 -4.22
C ALA A 162 4.14 -1.92 -4.87
N ILE A 163 3.42 -2.31 -5.93
CA ILE A 163 2.39 -1.45 -6.57
C ILE A 163 1.19 -1.26 -5.63
N ASN A 164 0.80 -2.28 -4.87
CA ASN A 164 -0.27 -2.16 -3.88
C ASN A 164 0.09 -1.19 -2.74
N LEU A 165 1.32 -1.26 -2.23
CA LEU A 165 1.79 -0.36 -1.16
C LEU A 165 1.88 1.11 -1.58
N ILE A 166 2.17 1.39 -2.85
CA ILE A 166 2.29 2.76 -3.36
C ILE A 166 0.93 3.38 -3.72
N ASP A 167 -0.17 2.60 -3.72
CA ASP A 167 -1.54 3.06 -4.03
C ASP A 167 -2.17 3.86 -2.88
N GLY A 168 -1.48 4.92 -2.45
CA GLY A 168 -1.91 5.78 -1.35
C GLY A 168 -2.45 7.15 -1.76
N LEU A 169 -2.28 7.57 -3.02
CA LEU A 169 -2.72 8.87 -3.55
C LEU A 169 -3.41 8.72 -4.91
N ASP A 170 -4.36 9.64 -5.22
CA ASP A 170 -5.12 9.67 -6.48
C ASP A 170 -4.21 9.56 -7.70
N GLY A 171 -4.38 8.50 -8.50
CA GLY A 171 -3.66 8.25 -9.74
C GLY A 171 -2.20 7.83 -9.58
N LEU A 172 -1.67 7.75 -8.35
CA LEU A 172 -0.25 7.50 -8.13
C LEU A 172 0.19 6.13 -8.65
N ALA A 173 -0.42 5.05 -8.17
CA ALA A 173 -0.08 3.69 -8.60
C ALA A 173 -0.34 3.47 -10.09
N SER A 174 -1.48 3.97 -10.60
CA SER A 174 -1.83 3.89 -12.02
C SER A 174 -0.78 4.58 -12.91
N GLY A 175 -0.31 5.78 -12.54
CA GLY A 175 0.67 6.52 -13.35
C GLY A 175 2.09 5.95 -13.27
N ILE A 176 2.51 5.44 -12.11
CA ILE A 176 3.80 4.76 -11.95
C ILE A 176 3.81 3.45 -12.76
N THR A 177 2.73 2.67 -12.68
CA THR A 177 2.60 1.44 -13.47
C THR A 177 2.58 1.74 -14.97
N LEU A 178 1.91 2.82 -15.39
CA LEU A 178 1.94 3.30 -16.77
C LEU A 178 3.37 3.58 -17.25
N ALA A 179 4.18 4.29 -16.45
CA ALA A 179 5.56 4.59 -16.79
C ALA A 179 6.40 3.33 -16.98
N GLY A 180 6.30 2.35 -16.05
CA GLY A 180 7.01 1.07 -16.17
C GLY A 180 6.56 0.24 -17.38
N LEU A 181 5.24 0.17 -17.65
CA LEU A 181 4.71 -0.55 -18.80
C LEU A 181 5.10 0.08 -20.14
N LEU A 182 5.26 1.40 -20.21
CA LEU A 182 5.81 2.06 -21.41
C LEU A 182 7.23 1.58 -21.70
N ALA A 183 8.09 1.46 -20.68
CA ALA A 183 9.42 0.90 -20.85
C ALA A 183 9.36 -0.55 -21.32
N VAL A 184 8.51 -1.37 -20.70
CA VAL A 184 8.29 -2.79 -21.08
C VAL A 184 7.84 -2.90 -22.54
N SER A 185 6.88 -2.05 -22.95
CA SER A 185 6.37 -2.05 -24.33
C SER A 185 7.47 -1.67 -25.34
N VAL A 186 8.26 -0.64 -25.04
CA VAL A 186 9.37 -0.21 -25.90
C VAL A 186 10.45 -1.28 -26.00
N VAL A 187 10.86 -1.86 -24.87
CA VAL A 187 11.87 -2.94 -24.86
C VAL A 187 11.35 -4.15 -25.60
N GLY A 188 10.10 -4.57 -25.38
CA GLY A 188 9.47 -5.65 -26.14
C GLY A 188 9.44 -5.40 -27.64
N TYR A 189 9.12 -4.18 -28.05
CA TYR A 189 9.10 -3.79 -29.47
C TYR A 189 10.50 -3.84 -30.10
N LEU A 190 11.51 -3.23 -29.45
CA LEU A 190 12.87 -3.16 -29.94
C LEU A 190 13.58 -4.53 -29.94
N SER A 191 13.20 -5.42 -28.99
CA SER A 191 13.68 -6.80 -28.91
C SER A 191 12.89 -7.77 -29.81
N GLY A 192 11.87 -7.32 -30.52
CA GLY A 192 11.03 -8.18 -31.38
C GLY A 192 10.09 -9.12 -30.62
N ILE A 193 9.89 -8.93 -29.31
CA ILE A 193 9.00 -9.76 -28.48
C ILE A 193 7.55 -9.26 -28.63
N THR A 194 6.91 -9.74 -29.68
CA THR A 194 5.56 -9.27 -30.11
C THR A 194 4.51 -9.40 -28.99
N SER A 195 4.55 -10.48 -28.24
CA SER A 195 3.60 -10.73 -27.14
C SER A 195 3.70 -9.67 -26.03
N VAL A 196 4.92 -9.35 -25.58
CA VAL A 196 5.15 -8.31 -24.59
C VAL A 196 4.64 -6.96 -25.10
N THR A 197 4.98 -6.62 -26.34
CA THR A 197 4.57 -5.36 -26.95
C THR A 197 3.04 -5.23 -27.01
N TRP A 198 2.33 -6.26 -27.45
CA TRP A 198 0.89 -6.21 -27.60
C TRP A 198 0.15 -6.16 -26.27
N VAL A 199 0.54 -7.04 -25.34
CA VAL A 199 -0.12 -7.12 -24.02
C VAL A 199 0.13 -5.86 -23.21
N SER A 200 1.38 -5.35 -23.18
CA SER A 200 1.69 -4.10 -22.48
C SER A 200 1.02 -2.89 -23.10
N THR A 201 0.98 -2.80 -24.43
CA THR A 201 0.29 -1.68 -25.14
C THR A 201 -1.20 -1.67 -24.88
N LEU A 202 -1.87 -2.84 -24.87
CA LEU A 202 -3.28 -2.95 -24.48
C LEU A 202 -3.50 -2.49 -23.04
N LEU A 203 -2.65 -2.94 -22.11
CA LEU A 203 -2.77 -2.58 -20.70
C LEU A 203 -2.51 -1.08 -20.47
N ILE A 204 -1.57 -0.49 -21.21
CA ILE A 204 -1.34 0.97 -21.25
C ILE A 204 -2.61 1.70 -21.68
N GLY A 205 -3.28 1.24 -22.73
CA GLY A 205 -4.56 1.78 -23.17
C GLY A 205 -5.60 1.74 -22.05
N CYS A 206 -5.79 0.59 -21.43
CA CYS A 206 -6.73 0.43 -20.30
C CYS A 206 -6.41 1.36 -19.14
N LEU A 207 -5.13 1.52 -18.77
CA LEU A 207 -4.70 2.42 -17.72
C LEU A 207 -4.97 3.88 -18.03
N LEU A 208 -4.72 4.32 -19.27
CA LEU A 208 -5.02 5.69 -19.68
C LEU A 208 -6.52 6.00 -19.64
N GLY A 209 -7.36 5.04 -20.09
CA GLY A 209 -8.81 5.17 -19.97
C GLY A 209 -9.29 5.27 -18.51
N PHE A 210 -8.65 4.52 -17.60
CA PHE A 210 -8.95 4.56 -16.17
C PHE A 210 -8.46 5.86 -15.51
N LEU A 211 -7.26 6.34 -15.85
CA LEU A 211 -6.67 7.56 -15.29
C LEU A 211 -7.54 8.80 -15.47
N VAL A 212 -8.41 8.84 -16.48
CA VAL A 212 -9.40 9.93 -16.64
C VAL A 212 -10.28 10.09 -15.39
N PHE A 213 -10.56 9.00 -14.69
CA PHE A 213 -11.42 8.96 -13.49
C PHE A 213 -10.65 8.83 -12.17
N ASN A 214 -9.45 8.30 -12.23
CA ASN A 214 -8.58 8.07 -11.06
C ASN A 214 -7.62 9.23 -10.78
N SER A 215 -7.38 10.12 -11.77
CA SER A 215 -6.60 11.35 -11.55
C SER A 215 -7.32 12.30 -10.60
N ARG A 216 -6.53 13.11 -9.87
CA ARG A 216 -7.06 14.00 -8.83
C ARG A 216 -7.97 15.12 -9.38
N PRO A 217 -9.16 15.35 -8.78
CA PRO A 217 -9.76 14.58 -7.69
C PRO A 217 -10.33 13.25 -8.19
N ALA A 218 -9.89 12.12 -7.60
CA ALA A 218 -10.33 10.81 -8.05
C ALA A 218 -11.83 10.58 -7.78
N SER A 219 -12.54 10.13 -8.81
CA SER A 219 -13.95 9.74 -8.71
C SER A 219 -14.15 8.25 -8.39
N ILE A 220 -13.08 7.46 -8.55
CA ILE A 220 -13.00 6.03 -8.23
C ILE A 220 -11.55 5.68 -7.91
N PHE A 221 -11.33 4.87 -6.88
CA PHE A 221 -10.02 4.32 -6.53
C PHE A 221 -9.76 3.00 -7.22
N LEU A 222 -8.48 2.67 -7.39
CA LEU A 222 -8.01 1.45 -8.01
C LEU A 222 -8.43 0.21 -7.20
N GLY A 223 -8.27 0.27 -5.87
CA GLY A 223 -8.51 -0.82 -4.92
C GLY A 223 -7.40 -1.87 -4.95
N ASP A 224 -7.39 -2.75 -3.93
CA ASP A 224 -6.44 -3.86 -3.85
C ASP A 224 -6.60 -4.82 -5.04
N CYS A 225 -7.84 -5.01 -5.50
CA CYS A 225 -8.13 -5.78 -6.71
C CYS A 225 -7.42 -5.23 -7.95
N GLY A 226 -7.26 -3.91 -8.06
CA GLY A 226 -6.60 -3.28 -9.20
C GLY A 226 -5.08 -3.22 -9.04
N SER A 227 -4.60 -2.73 -7.91
CA SER A 227 -3.16 -2.52 -7.68
C SER A 227 -2.37 -3.84 -7.69
N LEU A 228 -2.89 -4.91 -7.05
CA LEU A 228 -2.29 -6.24 -7.12
C LEU A 228 -2.29 -6.81 -8.53
N THR A 229 -3.40 -6.67 -9.27
CA THR A 229 -3.50 -7.17 -10.64
C THR A 229 -2.53 -6.45 -11.57
N LEU A 230 -2.41 -5.12 -11.45
CA LEU A 230 -1.46 -4.34 -12.24
C LEU A 230 -0.01 -4.71 -11.94
N GLY A 231 0.33 -4.86 -10.65
CA GLY A 231 1.68 -5.26 -10.24
C GLY A 231 2.02 -6.68 -10.68
N TYR A 232 1.07 -7.61 -10.59
CA TYR A 232 1.21 -8.97 -11.11
C TYR A 232 1.48 -8.98 -12.63
N LEU A 233 0.63 -8.29 -13.42
CA LEU A 233 0.80 -8.20 -14.87
C LEU A 233 2.14 -7.55 -15.25
N ALA A 234 2.52 -6.48 -14.54
CA ALA A 234 3.82 -5.84 -14.72
C ALA A 234 4.97 -6.80 -14.40
N GLY A 235 4.85 -7.60 -13.33
CA GLY A 235 5.84 -8.61 -12.96
C GLY A 235 6.03 -9.68 -14.03
N CYS A 236 4.93 -10.23 -14.55
CA CYS A 236 4.99 -11.21 -15.64
C CYS A 236 5.58 -10.61 -16.92
N LEU A 237 5.13 -9.42 -17.31
CA LEU A 237 5.58 -8.76 -18.54
C LEU A 237 7.05 -8.32 -18.48
N THR A 238 7.54 -7.89 -17.33
CA THR A 238 8.96 -7.57 -17.15
C THR A 238 9.85 -8.80 -17.24
N LEU A 239 9.43 -9.94 -16.66
CA LEU A 239 10.15 -11.20 -16.85
C LEU A 239 10.23 -11.58 -18.32
N LEU A 240 9.09 -11.60 -19.03
CA LEU A 240 9.05 -11.91 -20.47
C LEU A 240 9.93 -10.97 -21.30
N ALA A 241 9.91 -9.67 -20.99
CA ALA A 241 10.73 -8.66 -21.69
C ALA A 241 12.23 -8.83 -21.44
N SER A 242 12.60 -9.46 -20.33
CA SER A 242 13.99 -9.59 -19.86
C SER A 242 14.65 -10.89 -20.26
N PHE A 243 13.89 -11.90 -20.72
CA PHE A 243 14.48 -13.16 -21.17
C PHE A 243 15.40 -12.94 -22.38
N ARG A 244 16.57 -13.56 -22.29
CA ARG A 244 17.57 -13.67 -23.37
C ARG A 244 17.66 -15.12 -23.82
N GLU A 245 18.51 -15.40 -24.77
CA GLU A 245 18.79 -16.76 -25.23
C GLU A 245 19.26 -17.65 -24.05
N ALA A 246 18.99 -18.94 -24.13
CA ALA A 246 19.41 -19.96 -23.15
C ALA A 246 18.90 -19.78 -21.70
N GLY A 247 17.75 -19.08 -21.48
CA GLY A 247 17.17 -18.92 -20.15
C GLY A 247 17.83 -17.89 -19.25
N ALA A 248 18.72 -17.07 -19.82
CA ALA A 248 19.32 -15.93 -19.11
C ALA A 248 18.34 -14.75 -19.04
N LEU A 249 18.35 -14.03 -17.91
CA LEU A 249 17.54 -12.86 -17.64
C LEU A 249 18.41 -11.59 -17.58
N ASP A 250 17.99 -10.52 -18.23
CA ASP A 250 18.54 -9.20 -17.96
C ASP A 250 18.04 -8.72 -16.59
N GLY A 251 18.91 -8.73 -15.59
CA GLY A 251 18.54 -8.42 -14.21
C GLY A 251 18.35 -6.93 -13.93
N ILE A 252 18.83 -6.04 -14.78
CA ILE A 252 18.85 -4.60 -14.51
C ILE A 252 17.58 -3.91 -15.02
N PHE A 253 17.16 -4.24 -16.24
CA PHE A 253 16.00 -3.62 -16.87
C PHE A 253 14.72 -3.67 -16.01
N PRO A 254 14.26 -4.84 -15.49
CA PRO A 254 13.03 -4.91 -14.73
C PRO A 254 13.09 -4.10 -13.43
N VAL A 255 14.24 -4.13 -12.74
CA VAL A 255 14.43 -3.40 -11.49
C VAL A 255 14.37 -1.89 -11.72
N LEU A 256 14.99 -1.39 -12.78
CA LEU A 256 14.97 0.04 -13.12
C LEU A 256 13.58 0.50 -13.59
N ALA A 257 12.88 -0.29 -14.39
CA ALA A 257 11.55 0.05 -14.89
C ALA A 257 10.54 0.30 -13.76
N PHE A 258 10.68 -0.40 -12.64
CA PHE A 258 9.83 -0.29 -11.46
C PHE A 258 10.61 0.10 -10.20
N ALA A 259 11.70 0.88 -10.35
CA ALA A 259 12.58 1.24 -9.25
C ALA A 259 11.84 1.98 -8.12
N ILE A 260 10.92 2.88 -8.43
CA ILE A 260 10.20 3.68 -7.43
C ILE A 260 9.37 2.81 -6.48
N PRO A 261 8.43 1.95 -6.93
CA PRO A 261 7.67 1.10 -6.03
C PRO A 261 8.53 0.06 -5.31
N ILE A 262 9.56 -0.49 -5.98
CA ILE A 262 10.47 -1.47 -5.38
C ILE A 262 11.26 -0.83 -4.24
N LEU A 263 11.85 0.34 -4.45
CA LEU A 263 12.62 1.04 -3.42
C LEU A 263 11.74 1.48 -2.25
N ASP A 264 10.54 1.99 -2.52
CA ASP A 264 9.60 2.37 -1.46
C ASP A 264 9.22 1.17 -0.57
N CYS A 265 8.94 0.01 -1.21
CA CYS A 265 8.66 -1.24 -0.51
C CYS A 265 9.86 -1.74 0.31
N ILE A 266 11.07 -1.78 -0.28
CA ILE A 266 12.29 -2.21 0.40
C ILE A 266 12.58 -1.31 1.61
N PHE A 267 12.50 0.02 1.44
CA PHE A 267 12.72 0.95 2.55
C PHE A 267 11.65 0.82 3.63
N ALA A 268 10.40 0.55 3.29
CA ALA A 268 9.35 0.30 4.28
C ALA A 268 9.66 -0.96 5.10
N ILE A 269 10.01 -2.07 4.44
CA ILE A 269 10.39 -3.33 5.11
C ILE A 269 11.63 -3.11 5.99
N PHE A 270 12.67 -2.45 5.47
CA PHE A 270 13.90 -2.15 6.19
C PHE A 270 13.64 -1.33 7.46
N ARG A 271 12.89 -0.22 7.36
CA ARG A 271 12.54 0.61 8.52
C ARG A 271 11.78 -0.18 9.59
N ARG A 272 10.75 -0.95 9.18
CA ARG A 272 9.95 -1.77 10.10
C ARG A 272 10.83 -2.78 10.85
N THR A 273 11.67 -3.49 10.11
CA THR A 273 12.59 -4.48 10.68
C THR A 273 13.61 -3.84 11.63
N MET A 274 14.21 -2.71 11.24
CA MET A 274 15.14 -1.97 12.09
C MET A 274 14.49 -1.45 13.38
N ARG A 275 13.21 -1.11 13.34
CA ARG A 275 12.42 -0.71 14.52
C ARG A 275 11.85 -1.91 15.29
N GLY A 276 12.23 -3.14 14.97
CA GLY A 276 11.75 -4.36 15.63
C GLY A 276 10.28 -4.68 15.38
N ARG A 277 9.66 -4.04 14.37
CA ARG A 277 8.25 -4.27 13.98
C ARG A 277 8.13 -5.35 12.93
N SER A 278 6.93 -5.94 12.83
CA SER A 278 6.62 -6.85 11.72
C SER A 278 6.74 -6.12 10.38
N PRO A 279 7.30 -6.78 9.32
CA PRO A 279 7.29 -6.24 7.96
C PRO A 279 5.89 -5.88 7.44
N PHE A 280 4.84 -6.47 8.01
CA PHE A 280 3.43 -6.28 7.65
C PHE A 280 2.72 -5.21 8.47
N SER A 281 3.40 -4.57 9.43
CA SER A 281 2.79 -3.50 10.22
C SER A 281 2.51 -2.26 9.34
N PRO A 282 1.48 -1.45 9.66
CA PRO A 282 1.23 -0.18 8.96
C PRO A 282 2.46 0.73 9.01
N ASP A 283 2.71 1.48 7.92
CA ASP A 283 3.79 2.46 7.82
C ASP A 283 3.27 3.71 7.08
N MET A 284 3.54 4.89 7.60
CA MET A 284 3.17 6.17 7.01
C MET A 284 4.39 6.95 6.49
N GLU A 285 5.55 6.29 6.35
CA GLU A 285 6.78 6.93 5.89
C GLU A 285 7.13 6.60 4.43
N HIS A 286 6.14 6.24 3.61
CA HIS A 286 6.31 6.04 2.17
C HIS A 286 6.75 7.33 1.46
N PHE A 287 7.36 7.22 0.27
CA PHE A 287 7.88 8.37 -0.48
C PHE A 287 6.87 9.50 -0.61
N HIS A 288 5.62 9.19 -0.96
CA HIS A 288 4.56 10.19 -1.11
C HIS A 288 4.24 10.91 0.20
N HIS A 289 4.20 10.22 1.34
CA HIS A 289 4.01 10.83 2.65
C HIS A 289 5.16 11.76 3.02
N ARG A 290 6.41 11.35 2.76
CA ARG A 290 7.59 12.17 3.02
C ARG A 290 7.64 13.42 2.13
N LEU A 291 7.23 13.31 0.85
CA LEU A 291 7.11 14.47 -0.03
C LEU A 291 6.07 15.47 0.49
N MET A 292 4.91 14.98 0.94
CA MET A 292 3.89 15.85 1.56
C MET A 292 4.37 16.46 2.88
N ALA A 293 5.07 15.72 3.73
CA ALA A 293 5.70 16.24 4.95
C ALA A 293 6.75 17.34 4.67
N LYS A 294 7.35 17.36 3.46
CA LYS A 294 8.23 18.44 2.98
C LYS A 294 7.46 19.63 2.39
N GLY A 295 6.13 19.66 2.50
CA GLY A 295 5.29 20.76 2.06
C GLY A 295 4.77 20.68 0.62
N LEU A 296 4.97 19.56 -0.08
CA LEU A 296 4.34 19.37 -1.39
C LEU A 296 2.85 19.11 -1.23
N THR A 297 2.04 19.75 -2.05
CA THR A 297 0.62 19.39 -2.14
C THR A 297 0.47 17.99 -2.74
N HIS A 298 -0.65 17.31 -2.47
CA HIS A 298 -1.00 16.01 -3.01
C HIS A 298 -0.65 15.87 -4.52
N GLY A 299 -1.20 16.79 -5.36
CA GLY A 299 -0.94 16.73 -6.82
C GLY A 299 0.52 16.95 -7.20
N LYS A 300 1.26 17.80 -6.48
CA LYS A 300 2.70 18.01 -6.72
C LYS A 300 3.51 16.77 -6.32
N ALA A 301 3.12 16.09 -5.23
CA ALA A 301 3.77 14.84 -4.81
C ALA A 301 3.56 13.73 -5.85
N VAL A 302 2.33 13.55 -6.36
CA VAL A 302 2.02 12.59 -7.43
C VAL A 302 2.81 12.91 -8.70
N LEU A 303 2.81 14.17 -9.14
CA LEU A 303 3.55 14.58 -10.35
C LEU A 303 5.07 14.36 -10.20
N ALA A 304 5.64 14.66 -9.03
CA ALA A 304 7.06 14.41 -8.76
C ALA A 304 7.39 12.90 -8.82
N MET A 305 6.54 12.05 -8.24
CA MET A 305 6.72 10.60 -8.28
C MET A 305 6.53 10.03 -9.69
N TRP A 306 5.59 10.55 -10.47
CA TRP A 306 5.45 10.20 -11.89
C TRP A 306 6.70 10.59 -12.68
N ALA A 307 7.21 11.81 -12.50
CA ALA A 307 8.43 12.27 -13.18
C ALA A 307 9.63 11.38 -12.85
N MET A 308 9.78 10.98 -11.58
CA MET A 308 10.82 10.03 -11.17
C MET A 308 10.62 8.66 -11.83
N ALA A 309 9.40 8.12 -11.85
CA ALA A 309 9.10 6.83 -12.47
C ALA A 309 9.36 6.85 -13.98
N PHE A 310 8.93 7.91 -14.69
CA PHE A 310 9.24 8.08 -16.12
C PHE A 310 10.74 8.21 -16.38
N SER A 311 11.48 8.92 -15.53
CA SER A 311 12.94 9.00 -15.63
C SER A 311 13.59 7.64 -15.45
N CYS A 312 13.20 6.86 -14.44
CA CYS A 312 13.67 5.50 -14.24
C CYS A 312 13.33 4.59 -15.44
N SER A 313 12.15 4.74 -16.01
CA SER A 313 11.71 4.00 -17.19
C SER A 313 12.56 4.31 -18.43
N LEU A 314 12.91 5.57 -18.66
CA LEU A 314 13.83 5.96 -19.75
C LEU A 314 15.22 5.36 -19.55
N VAL A 315 15.73 5.38 -18.31
CA VAL A 315 17.01 4.75 -17.96
C VAL A 315 16.97 3.24 -18.14
N SER A 316 15.87 2.59 -17.79
CA SER A 316 15.71 1.14 -17.97
C SER A 316 15.76 0.74 -19.45
N ILE A 317 15.14 1.53 -20.34
CA ILE A 317 15.23 1.32 -21.79
C ILE A 317 16.70 1.48 -22.26
N ALA A 318 17.38 2.55 -21.83
CA ALA A 318 18.78 2.76 -22.15
C ALA A 318 19.66 1.61 -21.63
N ALA A 319 19.38 1.09 -20.42
CA ALA A 319 20.08 -0.04 -19.85
C ALA A 319 19.87 -1.34 -20.64
N ALA A 320 18.67 -1.58 -21.18
CA ALA A 320 18.36 -2.79 -21.96
C ALA A 320 19.16 -2.87 -23.27
N PHE A 321 19.61 -1.74 -23.85
CA PHE A 321 20.30 -1.68 -25.14
C PHE A 321 21.68 -1.01 -25.09
N GLY A 322 22.07 -0.45 -23.95
CA GLY A 322 23.35 0.26 -23.77
C GLY A 322 24.55 -0.68 -23.77
N LYS A 323 25.73 -0.13 -24.12
CA LYS A 323 27.00 -0.82 -24.02
C LYS A 323 27.79 -0.29 -22.82
N GLY A 324 28.56 -1.18 -22.17
CA GLY A 324 29.35 -1.01 -20.95
C GLY A 324 29.60 0.40 -20.39
N ASP A 325 30.38 1.23 -21.08
CA ASP A 325 30.78 2.56 -20.58
C ASP A 325 29.63 3.56 -20.44
N GLN A 326 28.66 3.51 -21.36
CA GLN A 326 27.49 4.39 -21.32
C GLN A 326 26.56 4.02 -20.15
N LEU A 327 26.47 2.72 -19.84
CA LEU A 327 25.70 2.22 -18.71
C LEU A 327 26.30 2.62 -17.38
N PHE A 328 27.64 2.53 -17.26
CA PHE A 328 28.32 2.99 -16.05
C PHE A 328 28.05 4.47 -15.77
N ALA A 329 28.12 5.33 -16.79
CA ALA A 329 27.79 6.76 -16.64
C ALA A 329 26.34 6.98 -16.22
N VAL A 330 25.40 6.23 -16.81
CA VAL A 330 23.97 6.27 -16.45
C VAL A 330 23.76 5.82 -14.99
N PHE A 331 24.38 4.72 -14.56
CA PHE A 331 24.33 4.23 -13.19
C PHE A 331 24.88 5.22 -12.17
N VAL A 332 26.03 5.83 -12.47
CA VAL A 332 26.65 6.84 -11.59
C VAL A 332 25.75 8.06 -11.48
N PHE A 333 25.23 8.57 -12.59
CA PHE A 333 24.37 9.76 -12.60
C PHE A 333 23.05 9.52 -11.84
N PHE A 334 22.36 8.41 -12.12
CA PHE A 334 21.09 8.09 -11.46
C PHE A 334 21.30 7.60 -10.01
N GLY A 335 22.39 6.89 -9.73
CA GLY A 335 22.79 6.51 -8.37
C GLY A 335 23.05 7.73 -7.50
N MET A 336 23.79 8.71 -8.03
CA MET A 336 24.02 9.98 -7.33
C MET A 336 22.73 10.78 -7.16
N GLY A 337 21.92 10.90 -8.22
CA GLY A 337 20.62 11.59 -8.15
C GLY A 337 19.69 10.93 -7.15
N GLY A 338 19.60 9.60 -7.15
CA GLY A 338 18.84 8.81 -6.18
C GLY A 338 19.37 8.99 -4.76
N PHE A 339 20.68 8.98 -4.55
CA PHE A 339 21.30 9.24 -3.25
C PHE A 339 20.97 10.64 -2.73
N VAL A 340 21.10 11.67 -3.57
CA VAL A 340 20.74 13.05 -3.20
C VAL A 340 19.25 13.15 -2.85
N LEU A 341 18.37 12.50 -3.64
CA LEU A 341 16.95 12.46 -3.38
C LEU A 341 16.63 11.77 -2.04
N LEU A 342 17.21 10.60 -1.79
CA LEU A 342 17.02 9.86 -0.54
C LEU A 342 17.53 10.64 0.66
N ARG A 343 18.64 11.35 0.53
CA ARG A 343 19.13 12.29 1.55
C ARG A 343 18.17 13.45 1.76
N TYR A 344 17.67 14.05 0.69
CA TYR A 344 16.68 15.12 0.76
C TYR A 344 15.39 14.67 1.46
N LEU A 345 14.91 13.47 1.16
CA LEU A 345 13.75 12.86 1.80
C LEU A 345 14.00 12.43 3.26
N GLY A 346 15.25 12.52 3.74
CA GLY A 346 15.63 12.21 5.12
C GLY A 346 15.80 10.71 5.40
N TYR A 347 16.07 9.89 4.35
CA TYR A 347 16.39 8.47 4.53
C TYR A 347 17.80 8.25 5.08
N PHE A 348 18.75 9.14 4.80
CA PHE A 348 20.11 9.12 5.33
C PHE A 348 20.36 10.31 6.25
N ARG A 349 19.96 10.21 7.49
CA ARG A 349 20.51 11.04 8.56
C ARG A 349 21.72 10.30 9.11
N PHE A 350 22.93 10.76 8.80
CA PHE A 350 24.20 10.19 9.29
C PHE A 350 24.36 10.28 10.83
N GLU A 351 23.48 11.00 11.51
CA GLU A 351 23.39 11.03 12.98
C GLU A 351 23.08 9.64 13.60
N PHE A 352 22.56 8.70 12.78
CA PHE A 352 22.19 7.36 13.24
C PHE A 352 23.36 6.38 13.43
N ILE A 353 24.56 6.67 12.94
CA ILE A 353 25.68 5.70 13.01
C ILE A 353 26.47 5.81 14.32
N GLY A 354 26.49 6.96 14.98
CA GLY A 354 27.21 7.19 16.25
C GLY A 354 26.38 6.99 17.51
N GLU A 355 25.12 7.40 17.50
CA GLU A 355 24.21 7.27 18.64
C GLU A 355 23.25 6.08 18.51
N GLY A 356 23.18 5.49 17.33
CA GLY A 356 22.10 4.57 16.93
C GLY A 356 22.12 3.21 17.61
N LEU A 357 23.24 2.70 18.12
CA LEU A 357 23.23 1.36 18.75
C LEU A 357 22.66 1.40 20.17
N THR A 358 22.93 2.45 20.90
CA THR A 358 22.42 2.62 22.29
C THR A 358 20.96 3.04 22.31
N THR A 359 20.55 3.94 21.38
CA THR A 359 19.14 4.34 21.21
C THR A 359 18.29 3.18 20.68
N LEU A 360 18.80 2.42 19.71
CA LEU A 360 18.09 1.23 19.17
C LEU A 360 17.85 0.14 20.21
N ILE A 361 18.76 -0.03 21.18
CA ILE A 361 18.57 -1.00 22.26
C ILE A 361 17.54 -0.47 23.27
N ASN A 362 17.56 0.80 23.58
CA ASN A 362 16.63 1.45 24.50
C ASN A 362 15.23 1.60 23.88
N ASP A 363 15.12 2.00 22.62
CA ASP A 363 13.84 2.09 21.88
C ASP A 363 13.19 0.71 21.67
N ARG A 364 14.00 -0.33 21.43
CA ARG A 364 13.48 -1.71 21.35
C ARG A 364 12.91 -2.19 22.68
N LYS A 365 13.51 -1.80 23.79
CA LYS A 365 13.03 -2.15 25.14
C LYS A 365 11.76 -1.39 25.49
N SER A 366 11.74 -0.07 25.22
CA SER A 366 10.58 0.80 25.38
C SER A 366 9.41 0.39 24.49
N SER A 367 9.67 0.13 23.21
CA SER A 367 8.64 -0.29 22.25
C SER A 367 7.99 -1.65 22.58
N LYS A 368 8.78 -2.61 23.09
CA LYS A 368 8.24 -3.90 23.56
C LYS A 368 7.42 -3.77 24.82
N SER A 369 7.87 -2.96 25.78
CA SER A 369 7.14 -2.65 27.00
C SER A 369 5.79 -1.98 26.69
N MET A 370 5.79 -1.02 25.76
CA MET A 370 4.63 -0.31 25.31
C MET A 370 3.63 -1.22 24.56
N GLU A 371 4.12 -2.07 23.66
CA GLU A 371 3.27 -3.04 22.97
C GLU A 371 2.64 -4.08 23.91
N GLN A 372 3.38 -4.46 24.95
CA GLN A 372 2.87 -5.36 26.00
C GLN A 372 1.81 -4.67 26.86
N ALA A 373 2.03 -3.42 27.30
CA ALA A 373 1.07 -2.66 28.08
C ALA A 373 -0.26 -2.46 27.32
N ILE A 374 -0.21 -2.30 26.00
CA ILE A 374 -1.40 -2.18 25.16
C ILE A 374 -2.15 -3.50 25.03
N LYS A 375 -1.44 -4.62 24.83
CA LYS A 375 -2.06 -5.95 24.84
C LYS A 375 -2.74 -6.25 26.18
N ASP A 376 -2.10 -5.87 27.26
CA ASP A 376 -2.66 -6.01 28.60
C ASP A 376 -3.91 -5.12 28.76
N THR A 377 -3.86 -3.88 28.27
CA THR A 377 -5.02 -2.97 28.24
C THR A 377 -6.15 -3.50 27.38
N GLU A 378 -5.87 -4.04 26.19
CA GLU A 378 -6.87 -4.67 25.32
C GLU A 378 -7.51 -5.90 25.98
N SER A 379 -6.73 -6.74 26.65
CA SER A 379 -7.26 -7.93 27.34
C SER A 379 -8.11 -7.54 28.56
N MET A 380 -7.68 -6.56 29.35
CA MET A 380 -8.45 -6.00 30.45
C MET A 380 -9.78 -5.40 29.94
N ALA A 381 -9.72 -4.53 28.93
CA ALA A 381 -10.94 -3.93 28.33
C ALA A 381 -11.91 -4.98 27.74
N ALA A 382 -11.41 -6.16 27.36
CA ALA A 382 -12.24 -7.27 26.88
C ALA A 382 -13.01 -7.97 28.00
N GLU A 383 -12.57 -7.91 29.25
CA GLU A 383 -13.17 -8.58 30.41
C GLU A 383 -14.01 -7.65 31.28
N LEU A 384 -13.85 -6.32 31.15
CA LEU A 384 -14.51 -5.31 31.97
C LEU A 384 -16.04 -5.31 31.82
N VAL A 385 -16.72 -5.16 32.95
CA VAL A 385 -18.20 -5.12 33.07
C VAL A 385 -18.68 -3.84 33.71
N SER A 386 -17.80 -3.05 34.37
CA SER A 386 -18.17 -1.83 35.11
C SER A 386 -17.30 -0.61 34.73
N LEU A 387 -17.86 0.59 34.98
CA LEU A 387 -17.12 1.85 34.74
C LEU A 387 -16.00 2.06 35.75
N ASP A 388 -16.08 1.50 36.95
CA ASP A 388 -15.07 1.63 37.99
C ASP A 388 -13.75 0.94 37.59
N GLU A 389 -13.83 -0.05 36.69
CA GLU A 389 -12.68 -0.77 36.16
C GLU A 389 -11.99 -0.03 35.01
N VAL A 390 -12.61 1.01 34.43
CA VAL A 390 -12.04 1.83 33.35
C VAL A 390 -10.78 2.55 33.83
N GLN A 391 -10.75 2.98 35.12
CA GLN A 391 -9.60 3.63 35.69
C GLN A 391 -8.36 2.73 35.71
N ALA A 392 -8.51 1.46 36.05
CA ALA A 392 -7.41 0.49 36.01
C ALA A 392 -6.87 0.26 34.58
N CYS A 393 -7.77 0.31 33.57
CA CYS A 393 -7.39 0.26 32.17
C CYS A 393 -6.57 1.47 31.72
N ILE A 394 -6.95 2.67 32.17
CA ILE A 394 -6.22 3.92 31.89
C ILE A 394 -4.84 3.87 32.56
N GLU A 395 -4.77 3.43 33.81
CA GLU A 395 -3.52 3.27 34.56
C GLU A 395 -2.54 2.34 33.81
N LYS A 396 -3.03 1.21 33.33
CA LYS A 396 -2.22 0.27 32.57
C LYS A 396 -1.72 0.82 31.24
N ALA A 397 -2.56 1.58 30.54
CA ALA A 397 -2.18 2.28 29.33
C ALA A 397 -1.11 3.36 29.60
N ALA A 398 -1.23 4.09 30.73
CA ALA A 398 -0.29 5.12 31.15
C ALA A 398 1.13 4.58 31.43
N GLU A 399 1.24 3.41 32.05
CA GLU A 399 2.54 2.74 32.28
C GLU A 399 3.32 2.52 30.98
N GLY A 400 2.62 2.22 29.87
CA GLY A 400 3.24 1.99 28.58
C GLY A 400 3.48 3.25 27.75
N MET A 401 2.60 4.23 27.83
CA MET A 401 2.54 5.38 26.92
C MET A 401 3.07 6.67 27.51
N GLN A 402 3.38 6.68 28.80
CA GLN A 402 3.97 7.82 29.53
C GLN A 402 3.15 9.13 29.41
N PHE A 403 1.84 9.05 29.36
CA PHE A 403 1.01 10.23 29.55
C PHE A 403 0.83 10.52 31.04
N HIS A 404 0.57 11.78 31.37
CA HIS A 404 0.57 12.25 32.76
C HIS A 404 -0.84 12.43 33.30
N GLU A 405 -1.80 12.64 32.42
CA GLU A 405 -3.21 12.73 32.74
C GLU A 405 -4.03 12.13 31.61
N ALA A 406 -5.11 11.43 31.94
CA ALA A 406 -6.12 10.99 30.98
C ALA A 406 -7.52 11.22 31.55
N GLU A 407 -8.42 11.67 30.68
CA GLU A 407 -9.82 11.90 30.99
C GLU A 407 -10.69 11.20 29.95
N VAL A 408 -11.52 10.28 30.38
CA VAL A 408 -12.50 9.60 29.54
C VAL A 408 -13.88 10.14 29.87
N SER A 409 -14.51 10.82 28.92
CA SER A 409 -15.85 11.37 29.05
C SER A 409 -16.82 10.55 28.22
N PHE A 410 -17.86 10.00 28.85
CA PHE A 410 -18.92 9.26 28.18
C PHE A 410 -20.15 10.15 27.95
N TYR A 411 -20.82 9.98 26.83
CA TYR A 411 -22.07 10.68 26.53
C TYR A 411 -23.24 10.02 27.22
N GLU A 412 -24.14 10.83 27.75
CA GLU A 412 -25.42 10.40 28.33
C GLU A 412 -26.59 10.97 27.56
N THR A 413 -27.66 10.15 27.42
CA THR A 413 -28.95 10.55 26.88
C THR A 413 -30.03 10.00 27.83
N ASN A 414 -30.81 10.89 28.45
CA ASN A 414 -31.87 10.54 29.45
C ASN A 414 -31.33 9.77 30.66
N GLY A 415 -30.15 10.11 31.20
CA GLY A 415 -29.57 9.47 32.37
C GLY A 415 -28.98 8.08 32.16
N ARG A 416 -28.86 7.63 30.92
CA ARG A 416 -28.21 6.36 30.51
C ARG A 416 -27.07 6.65 29.54
N LEU A 417 -26.08 5.77 29.51
CA LEU A 417 -24.99 5.86 28.51
C LEU A 417 -25.60 5.94 27.11
N GLY A 418 -25.52 7.13 26.53
CA GLY A 418 -26.12 7.49 25.25
C GLY A 418 -25.14 7.39 24.10
N SER A 419 -25.66 7.39 22.88
CA SER A 419 -24.88 7.56 21.66
C SER A 419 -25.39 8.81 20.97
N GLY A 420 -24.50 9.76 20.68
CA GLY A 420 -24.80 10.84 19.76
C GLY A 420 -24.96 10.27 18.34
N LEU A 421 -26.15 10.40 17.74
CA LEU A 421 -26.29 10.31 16.30
C LEU A 421 -25.68 11.59 15.70
N ASN A 422 -25.11 11.50 14.50
CA ASN A 422 -24.56 12.65 13.78
C ASN A 422 -25.63 13.78 13.69
N GLY A 423 -25.51 14.79 14.53
CA GLY A 423 -26.39 15.95 14.54
C GLY A 423 -26.92 16.38 15.91
N ASP A 424 -26.95 15.52 16.90
CA ASP A 424 -27.31 15.87 18.28
C ASP A 424 -26.06 16.25 19.08
N ASN A 425 -26.15 17.29 19.92
CA ASN A 425 -25.12 17.65 20.91
C ASN A 425 -25.39 16.85 22.20
N PRO A 426 -24.82 15.65 22.37
CA PRO A 426 -25.06 14.85 23.58
C PRO A 426 -24.42 15.54 24.78
N SER A 427 -25.08 15.52 25.93
CA SER A 427 -24.50 16.00 27.20
C SER A 427 -23.41 15.02 27.66
N ILE A 428 -22.30 15.55 28.21
CA ILE A 428 -21.30 14.75 28.90
C ILE A 428 -21.93 14.29 30.23
N GLY A 429 -22.08 12.98 30.41
CA GLY A 429 -22.71 12.41 31.59
C GLY A 429 -21.71 11.92 32.63
N ARG A 430 -20.85 10.97 32.26
CA ARG A 430 -19.88 10.35 33.18
C ARG A 430 -18.46 10.62 32.72
N VAL A 431 -17.63 10.99 33.68
CA VAL A 431 -16.19 11.30 33.44
C VAL A 431 -15.35 10.43 34.37
N VAL A 432 -14.38 9.75 33.81
CA VAL A 432 -13.36 9.00 34.54
C VAL A 432 -12.02 9.69 34.27
N SER A 433 -11.35 10.18 35.32
CA SER A 433 -10.05 10.85 35.22
C SER A 433 -8.99 10.07 35.96
N TRP A 434 -7.78 10.08 35.43
CA TRP A 434 -6.59 9.52 36.04
C TRP A 434 -5.44 10.55 35.94
N ILE A 435 -4.71 10.72 37.04
CA ILE A 435 -3.54 11.59 37.13
C ILE A 435 -2.40 10.74 37.69
N ASP A 436 -1.20 10.87 37.11
CA ASP A 436 0.00 10.15 37.54
C ASP A 436 0.30 10.43 39.02
N PRO A 437 0.24 9.41 39.92
CA PRO A 437 0.49 9.60 41.36
C PRO A 437 1.92 10.00 41.70
N GLN A 438 2.88 9.82 40.81
CA GLN A 438 4.29 10.14 41.05
C GLN A 438 4.61 11.63 40.85
N GLN A 439 3.68 12.42 40.35
CA GLN A 439 3.87 13.84 40.06
C GLN A 439 3.29 14.76 41.15
N ASN A 440 3.96 14.84 42.28
CA ASN A 440 3.74 15.88 43.30
C ASN A 440 4.68 17.08 43.06
N GLY A 441 4.56 17.80 41.95
CA GLY A 441 5.41 18.97 41.74
C GLY A 441 4.93 19.88 40.62
N TYR A 442 4.93 21.18 40.87
CA TYR A 442 4.66 22.27 39.95
C TYR A 442 5.45 22.13 38.63
N PHE A 443 4.82 21.65 37.59
CA PHE A 443 5.35 21.83 36.24
C PHE A 443 4.75 23.09 35.60
N ALA A 444 5.60 23.87 34.94
CA ALA A 444 5.17 25.03 34.20
C ALA A 444 4.22 24.58 33.08
N ARG A 445 2.97 25.05 33.08
CA ARG A 445 1.92 24.76 32.09
C ARG A 445 2.29 25.10 30.63
N ASP A 446 3.42 25.72 30.39
CA ASP A 446 3.89 26.16 29.06
C ASP A 446 4.44 25.01 28.17
N LYS A 447 4.47 23.76 28.65
CA LYS A 447 4.96 22.58 27.89
C LYS A 447 3.96 21.43 27.83
N GLU A 448 2.70 21.73 28.00
CA GLU A 448 1.62 20.76 27.97
C GLU A 448 1.23 20.45 26.52
N PHE A 449 1.28 19.18 26.12
CA PHE A 449 0.70 18.72 24.86
C PHE A 449 -0.56 17.92 25.16
N VAL A 450 -1.68 18.33 24.59
CA VAL A 450 -3.00 17.69 24.76
C VAL A 450 -3.45 17.02 23.46
N ALA A 451 -3.76 15.74 23.55
CA ALA A 451 -4.36 14.99 22.45
C ALA A 451 -5.77 14.55 22.84
N GLU A 452 -6.77 14.90 22.01
CA GLU A 452 -8.17 14.55 22.22
C GLU A 452 -8.70 13.70 21.07
N PHE A 453 -9.38 12.59 21.38
CA PHE A 453 -9.89 11.65 20.41
C PHE A 453 -11.33 11.27 20.72
N GLN A 454 -12.13 10.95 19.71
CA GLN A 454 -13.49 10.45 19.91
C GLN A 454 -13.53 8.93 20.03
N ILE A 455 -14.24 8.43 21.02
CA ILE A 455 -14.55 7.01 21.19
C ILE A 455 -15.76 6.69 20.32
N SER A 456 -15.53 6.07 19.16
CA SER A 456 -16.58 5.84 18.17
C SER A 456 -16.69 4.36 17.79
N GLY A 457 -17.91 3.82 17.79
CA GLY A 457 -18.26 2.54 17.18
C GLY A 457 -18.69 2.71 15.72
N ARG A 458 -19.22 1.62 15.10
CA ARG A 458 -19.59 1.62 13.67
C ARG A 458 -20.57 2.72 13.25
N ASN A 459 -21.53 3.07 14.11
CA ASN A 459 -22.59 4.04 13.79
C ASN A 459 -22.83 5.07 14.89
N TYR A 460 -22.06 5.05 16.00
CA TYR A 460 -22.33 5.86 17.17
C TYR A 460 -21.03 6.38 17.77
N SER A 461 -21.07 7.61 18.33
CA SER A 461 -20.02 8.14 19.20
C SER A 461 -20.45 7.94 20.66
N TYR A 462 -19.57 7.31 21.46
CA TYR A 462 -19.84 6.97 22.86
C TYR A 462 -19.29 7.99 23.83
N GLY A 463 -18.32 8.80 23.39
CA GLY A 463 -17.64 9.75 24.23
C GLY A 463 -16.36 10.26 23.61
N LYS A 464 -15.50 10.84 24.45
CA LYS A 464 -14.18 11.30 24.09
C LYS A 464 -13.15 10.95 25.15
N ILE A 465 -11.89 10.80 24.73
CA ILE A 465 -10.76 10.62 25.62
C ILE A 465 -9.73 11.72 25.35
N ARG A 466 -9.21 12.30 26.41
CA ARG A 466 -8.20 13.34 26.41
C ARG A 466 -6.97 12.83 27.14
N TYR A 467 -5.80 12.97 26.51
CA TYR A 467 -4.51 12.64 27.10
C TYR A 467 -3.67 13.90 27.23
N VAL A 468 -2.97 14.03 28.34
CA VAL A 468 -2.04 15.13 28.61
C VAL A 468 -0.63 14.59 28.76
N PHE A 469 0.29 15.13 27.96
CA PHE A 469 1.70 14.80 27.98
C PHE A 469 2.48 16.03 28.46
N MET A 470 3.35 15.84 29.46
CA MET A 470 4.17 16.92 30.03
C MET A 470 5.67 16.70 29.79
N ASP A 471 6.04 15.88 28.81
CA ASP A 471 7.43 15.54 28.49
C ASP A 471 8.07 16.47 27.45
N GLY A 472 7.40 17.58 27.15
CA GLY A 472 7.89 18.62 26.23
C GLY A 472 7.70 18.29 24.75
N ARG A 473 6.94 17.24 24.41
CA ARG A 473 6.55 16.95 23.03
C ARG A 473 5.60 18.03 22.50
N SER A 474 5.68 18.30 21.20
CA SER A 474 4.78 19.23 20.49
C SER A 474 3.80 18.53 19.55
N SER A 475 3.92 17.21 19.40
CA SER A 475 3.04 16.36 18.57
C SER A 475 3.17 14.91 19.01
N LEU A 476 2.16 14.09 18.71
CA LEU A 476 2.27 12.64 18.84
C LEU A 476 3.17 12.09 17.74
N SER A 477 3.97 11.08 18.07
CA SER A 477 4.60 10.28 17.05
C SER A 477 3.54 9.43 16.34
N VAL A 478 3.78 9.07 15.08
CA VAL A 478 2.88 8.15 14.34
C VAL A 478 2.70 6.84 15.11
N GLN A 479 3.67 6.46 15.90
CA GLN A 479 3.63 5.25 16.72
C GLN A 479 2.67 5.42 17.89
N ASP A 480 2.73 6.55 18.59
CA ASP A 480 1.83 6.87 19.70
C ASP A 480 0.38 6.94 19.20
N GLU A 481 0.13 7.54 18.01
CA GLU A 481 -1.20 7.58 17.41
C GLU A 481 -1.78 6.19 17.12
N VAL A 482 -0.98 5.29 16.51
CA VAL A 482 -1.41 3.91 16.20
C VAL A 482 -1.74 3.14 17.48
N LEU A 483 -0.96 3.36 18.52
CA LEU A 483 -1.13 2.69 19.79
C LEU A 483 -2.36 3.24 20.55
N LEU A 484 -2.54 4.56 20.55
CA LEU A 484 -3.72 5.20 21.09
C LEU A 484 -5.01 4.75 20.38
N GLU A 485 -4.99 4.57 19.05
CA GLU A 485 -6.15 4.03 18.32
C GLU A 485 -6.56 2.63 18.80
N ARG A 486 -5.59 1.76 19.12
CA ARG A 486 -5.92 0.42 19.67
C ARG A 486 -6.58 0.53 21.05
N VAL A 487 -6.10 1.44 21.89
CA VAL A 487 -6.73 1.74 23.19
C VAL A 487 -8.13 2.30 22.98
N HIS A 488 -8.35 3.19 22.01
CA HIS A 488 -9.67 3.72 21.69
C HIS A 488 -10.64 2.65 21.16
N ASP A 489 -10.16 1.74 20.30
CA ASP A 489 -10.96 0.61 19.81
C ASP A 489 -11.41 -0.30 20.98
N ALA A 490 -10.52 -0.51 21.97
CA ALA A 490 -10.85 -1.27 23.17
C ALA A 490 -11.93 -0.55 24.03
N PHE A 491 -11.79 0.76 24.22
CA PHE A 491 -12.81 1.56 24.93
C PHE A 491 -14.14 1.66 24.17
N ALA A 492 -14.13 1.69 22.85
CA ALA A 492 -15.34 1.66 22.04
C ALA A 492 -16.12 0.32 22.19
N LEU A 493 -15.39 -0.79 22.25
CA LEU A 493 -15.99 -2.11 22.51
C LEU A 493 -16.57 -2.21 23.92
N LEU A 494 -15.85 -1.70 24.93
CA LEU A 494 -16.32 -1.61 26.32
C LEU A 494 -17.59 -0.77 26.41
N SER A 495 -17.60 0.44 25.85
CA SER A 495 -18.75 1.33 25.85
C SER A 495 -19.98 0.69 25.22
N GLY A 496 -19.79 -0.08 24.15
CA GLY A 496 -20.87 -0.84 23.49
C GLY A 496 -21.46 -1.96 24.37
N ARG A 497 -20.61 -2.59 25.23
CA ARG A 497 -21.05 -3.63 26.18
C ARG A 497 -21.76 -3.04 27.38
N LEU A 498 -21.20 -2.00 27.99
CA LEU A 498 -21.81 -1.28 29.12
C LEU A 498 -23.23 -0.79 28.76
N ARG A 499 -23.39 -0.23 27.57
CA ARG A 499 -24.67 0.17 27.05
C ARG A 499 -25.67 -1.00 26.96
N LYS A 500 -25.22 -2.17 26.43
CA LYS A 500 -26.09 -3.35 26.35
C LYS A 500 -26.51 -3.86 27.72
N ALA A 501 -25.59 -3.84 28.69
CA ALA A 501 -25.91 -4.27 30.06
C ALA A 501 -26.95 -3.34 30.74
N GLU A 502 -26.86 -2.02 30.55
CA GLU A 502 -27.83 -1.04 31.07
C GLU A 502 -29.25 -1.15 30.43
N TYR A 503 -29.36 -1.72 29.23
CA TYR A 503 -30.65 -1.95 28.56
C TYR A 503 -31.29 -3.31 28.91
N GLN A 504 -30.56 -4.20 29.61
CA GLN A 504 -31.09 -5.52 30.05
C GLN A 504 -31.58 -5.52 31.50
N VAL A 505 -31.42 -4.41 32.22
CA VAL A 505 -31.97 -4.13 33.57
C VAL A 505 -33.06 -3.09 33.43
#